data_727e826b4f3e9e0e620d796ace0da375
#
_entry.id   727e826b4f3e9e0e620d796ace0da375
#
_cell.length_a   1.000
_cell.length_b   1.000
_cell.length_c   1.000
_cell.angle_alpha   90.00
_cell.angle_beta   90.00
_cell.angle_gamma   90.00
#
_symmetry.space_group_name_H-M   'P 1'
#
loop_
_entity.id
_entity.type
_entity.pdbx_description
1 polymer ?
#
loop_
_entity_poly.entity_id
_entity_poly.type
_entity_poly.pdbx_seq_one_letter_code
_entity_poly.pdbx_strand_id
1 'polypeptide(L)'
;AKLVLERALYEYVASGTDDEQTLLENRQGFKRIFLVPRMMRDVSEIDLHINVFGKRLSMPIFISPAGVHKLMHPAGECATARACEEAGTLMGVSQHATFSLEDVAAAAPDCARWFQLYILKDRVLTAQILRRSERAGYSAVCLTVDSVRFGSREADWRNNFNGLPAGVTLANYPTQDGYNDRVKDAWDQNTEKLFDERATWEDIAWLKSITSLPILVKGVLSPEDAVLAVQAGASGVIVSNHGGRALDGSLSSIESLRPVVKAVRSLPAGADIPIFLDSGVRRGTDVLKALALGMLCVVANRDRNGRVRGAQG
;
A
#
# COMPACT_ATOMS: atom_id res chain seq x y z
N ALA A 1 3.81 5.76 -20.00
CA ALA A 1 4.63 6.41 -18.97
C ALA A 1 6.07 6.62 -19.49
N LYS A 2 6.80 5.58 -19.87
CA LYS A 2 8.22 5.68 -20.32
C LYS A 2 8.47 6.67 -21.46
N LEU A 3 7.47 6.92 -22.31
CA LEU A 3 7.56 7.86 -23.43
C LEU A 3 7.12 9.29 -23.09
N VAL A 4 6.55 9.49 -21.90
CA VAL A 4 5.91 10.77 -21.51
C VAL A 4 6.59 11.39 -20.30
N LEU A 5 7.05 10.58 -19.36
CA LEU A 5 7.73 11.05 -18.17
C LEU A 5 9.23 11.24 -18.44
N GLU A 6 9.81 12.24 -17.81
CA GLU A 6 11.26 12.36 -17.70
C GLU A 6 11.87 11.08 -17.13
N ARG A 7 13.08 10.74 -17.57
CA ARG A 7 13.75 9.50 -17.19
C ARG A 7 13.85 9.33 -15.68
N ALA A 8 14.25 10.35 -14.97
CA ALA A 8 14.41 10.31 -13.51
C ALA A 8 13.08 9.97 -12.82
N LEU A 9 11.99 10.65 -13.19
CA LEU A 9 10.65 10.38 -12.64
C LEU A 9 10.15 8.97 -13.00
N TYR A 10 10.38 8.54 -14.24
CA TYR A 10 9.99 7.20 -14.64
C TYR A 10 10.75 6.12 -13.84
N GLU A 11 12.06 6.27 -13.72
CA GLU A 11 12.89 5.31 -13.00
C GLU A 11 12.61 5.34 -11.50
N TYR A 12 12.38 6.52 -10.88
CA TYR A 12 11.89 6.63 -9.50
C TYR A 12 10.65 5.76 -9.24
N VAL A 13 9.70 5.75 -10.17
CA VAL A 13 8.46 4.95 -10.03
C VAL A 13 8.68 3.48 -10.37
N ALA A 14 9.54 3.18 -11.33
CA ALA A 14 9.68 1.84 -11.90
C ALA A 14 10.73 0.97 -11.20
N SER A 15 11.69 1.58 -10.49
CA SER A 15 12.80 0.86 -9.86
C SER A 15 12.44 0.22 -8.52
N GLY A 16 13.18 -0.80 -8.19
CA GLY A 16 13.30 -1.42 -6.87
C GLY A 16 14.49 -0.87 -6.08
N THR A 17 14.91 -1.60 -5.07
CA THR A 17 16.09 -1.34 -4.27
C THR A 17 17.25 -2.25 -4.72
N ASP A 18 18.46 -1.80 -4.54
CA ASP A 18 19.72 -2.48 -4.85
C ASP A 18 19.70 -3.15 -6.25
N ASP A 19 19.91 -4.46 -6.37
CA ASP A 19 19.93 -5.22 -7.63
C ASP A 19 18.54 -5.51 -8.22
N GLU A 20 17.47 -5.05 -7.59
CA GLU A 20 16.07 -5.27 -8.02
C GLU A 20 15.66 -6.77 -8.07
N GLN A 21 16.32 -7.65 -7.33
CA GLN A 21 16.00 -9.07 -7.27
C GLN A 21 14.56 -9.27 -6.78
N THR A 22 14.17 -8.63 -5.67
CA THR A 22 12.82 -8.72 -5.12
C THR A 22 11.77 -8.12 -6.07
N LEU A 23 12.10 -7.02 -6.76
CA LEU A 23 11.22 -6.43 -7.78
C LEU A 23 10.93 -7.41 -8.91
N LEU A 24 11.95 -8.18 -9.35
CA LEU A 24 11.80 -9.22 -10.36
C LEU A 24 11.00 -10.40 -9.80
N GLU A 25 11.36 -10.88 -8.59
CA GLU A 25 10.73 -12.03 -7.93
C GLU A 25 9.25 -11.80 -7.62
N ASN A 26 8.83 -10.57 -7.32
CA ASN A 26 7.42 -10.21 -7.19
C ASN A 26 6.58 -10.58 -8.43
N ARG A 27 7.18 -10.65 -9.60
CA ARG A 27 6.51 -11.05 -10.85
C ARG A 27 6.72 -12.52 -11.16
N GLN A 28 7.89 -13.06 -10.86
CA GLN A 28 8.23 -14.47 -11.15
C GLN A 28 7.51 -15.43 -10.17
N GLY A 29 7.30 -15.03 -8.92
CA GLY A 29 6.56 -15.79 -7.93
C GLY A 29 5.18 -16.23 -8.42
N PHE A 30 4.43 -15.32 -9.06
CA PHE A 30 3.13 -15.68 -9.64
C PHE A 30 3.23 -16.71 -10.77
N LYS A 31 4.33 -16.76 -11.52
CA LYS A 31 4.52 -17.74 -12.60
C LYS A 31 4.81 -19.15 -12.09
N ARG A 32 5.25 -19.30 -10.85
CA ARG A 32 5.48 -20.60 -10.22
C ARG A 32 4.20 -21.27 -9.70
N ILE A 33 3.11 -20.53 -9.68
CA ILE A 33 1.79 -21.04 -9.26
C ILE A 33 0.96 -21.35 -10.51
N PHE A 34 0.48 -22.58 -10.60
CA PHE A 34 -0.35 -23.04 -11.71
C PHE A 34 -1.82 -23.14 -11.26
N LEU A 35 -2.73 -22.80 -12.16
CA LEU A 35 -4.17 -22.98 -11.98
C LEU A 35 -4.54 -24.33 -12.57
N VAL A 36 -5.31 -25.12 -11.80
CA VAL A 36 -5.90 -26.37 -12.29
C VAL A 36 -7.39 -26.12 -12.51
N PRO A 37 -7.84 -25.91 -13.75
CA PRO A 37 -9.23 -25.59 -14.02
C PRO A 37 -10.13 -26.80 -13.80
N ARG A 38 -11.33 -26.57 -13.28
CA ARG A 38 -12.38 -27.59 -13.15
C ARG A 38 -13.37 -27.39 -14.30
N MET A 39 -13.57 -28.43 -15.10
CA MET A 39 -14.45 -28.40 -16.26
C MET A 39 -15.90 -28.71 -15.89
N MET A 40 -16.85 -28.41 -16.80
CA MET A 40 -18.26 -28.68 -16.68
C MET A 40 -18.90 -28.14 -15.39
N ARG A 41 -18.56 -26.88 -15.09
CA ARG A 41 -19.18 -26.09 -14.02
C ARG A 41 -20.02 -25.00 -14.65
N ASP A 42 -21.20 -24.77 -14.10
CA ASP A 42 -21.98 -23.59 -14.45
C ASP A 42 -21.26 -22.35 -13.94
N VAL A 43 -20.93 -21.43 -14.85
CA VAL A 43 -20.26 -20.15 -14.60
C VAL A 43 -21.04 -18.99 -15.22
N SER A 44 -22.34 -19.19 -15.46
CA SER A 44 -23.22 -18.18 -16.05
C SER A 44 -23.40 -16.95 -15.16
N GLU A 45 -23.28 -17.12 -13.84
CA GLU A 45 -23.34 -16.03 -12.88
C GLU A 45 -22.01 -15.88 -12.15
N ILE A 46 -21.43 -14.67 -12.20
CA ILE A 46 -20.19 -14.35 -11.53
C ILE A 46 -20.43 -13.16 -10.61
N ASP A 47 -20.25 -13.35 -9.31
CA ASP A 47 -20.25 -12.27 -8.31
C ASP A 47 -18.82 -12.03 -7.81
N LEU A 48 -18.30 -10.83 -8.08
CA LEU A 48 -16.98 -10.39 -7.63
C LEU A 48 -17.03 -9.45 -6.43
N HIS A 49 -18.21 -9.14 -5.93
CA HIS A 49 -18.35 -8.23 -4.80
C HIS A 49 -17.71 -8.79 -3.55
N ILE A 50 -17.10 -7.91 -2.78
CA ILE A 50 -16.60 -8.22 -1.44
C ILE A 50 -17.04 -7.16 -0.44
N ASN A 51 -17.07 -7.53 0.84
CA ASN A 51 -17.29 -6.59 1.93
C ASN A 51 -16.01 -6.45 2.75
N VAL A 52 -15.56 -5.21 2.97
CA VAL A 52 -14.36 -4.91 3.73
C VAL A 52 -14.65 -3.74 4.67
N PHE A 53 -14.56 -3.96 5.98
CA PHE A 53 -14.82 -2.97 7.03
C PHE A 53 -16.09 -2.14 6.78
N GLY A 54 -17.21 -2.84 6.50
CA GLY A 54 -18.52 -2.22 6.26
C GLY A 54 -18.69 -1.55 4.90
N LYS A 55 -17.71 -1.62 4.01
CA LYS A 55 -17.80 -1.12 2.63
C LYS A 55 -17.95 -2.27 1.66
N ARG A 56 -18.97 -2.20 0.78
CA ARG A 56 -19.14 -3.12 -0.34
C ARG A 56 -18.35 -2.62 -1.53
N LEU A 57 -17.48 -3.46 -2.06
CA LEU A 57 -16.67 -3.19 -3.25
C LEU A 57 -17.14 -4.07 -4.41
N SER A 58 -17.06 -3.55 -5.63
CA SER A 58 -17.47 -4.25 -6.85
C SER A 58 -16.59 -5.44 -7.21
N MET A 59 -15.34 -5.46 -6.70
CA MET A 59 -14.37 -6.49 -7.03
C MET A 59 -13.30 -6.62 -5.94
N PRO A 60 -12.62 -7.78 -5.83
CA PRO A 60 -11.55 -8.01 -4.86
C PRO A 60 -10.22 -7.39 -5.29
N ILE A 61 -10.24 -6.17 -5.81
CA ILE A 61 -9.05 -5.42 -6.25
C ILE A 61 -9.21 -3.98 -5.80
N PHE A 62 -8.17 -3.39 -5.19
CA PHE A 62 -8.14 -1.97 -4.87
C PHE A 62 -6.73 -1.37 -5.08
N ILE A 63 -6.60 -0.05 -4.99
CA ILE A 63 -5.34 0.64 -5.25
C ILE A 63 -4.51 0.72 -3.97
N SER A 64 -3.26 0.20 -4.04
CA SER A 64 -2.28 0.29 -2.96
C SER A 64 -1.89 1.73 -2.67
N PRO A 65 -1.61 2.07 -1.40
CA PRO A 65 -1.08 3.37 -1.07
C PRO A 65 0.20 3.65 -1.86
N ALA A 66 0.17 4.73 -2.61
CA ALA A 66 1.34 5.23 -3.34
C ALA A 66 1.42 6.73 -3.17
N GLY A 67 2.57 7.26 -2.81
CA GLY A 67 2.78 8.70 -2.65
C GLY A 67 2.99 9.41 -3.98
N VAL A 68 2.98 10.72 -3.92
CA VAL A 68 3.47 11.68 -4.94
C VAL A 68 2.89 11.50 -6.34
N HIS A 69 1.58 11.32 -6.46
CA HIS A 69 0.95 11.11 -7.76
C HIS A 69 1.10 12.30 -8.73
N LYS A 70 1.28 13.54 -8.22
CA LYS A 70 1.53 14.70 -9.09
C LYS A 70 2.83 14.58 -9.89
N LEU A 71 3.76 13.73 -9.50
CA LEU A 71 4.94 13.42 -10.31
C LEU A 71 4.58 12.77 -11.65
N MET A 72 3.44 12.07 -11.73
CA MET A 72 3.02 11.37 -12.95
C MET A 72 1.93 12.11 -13.71
N HIS A 73 1.05 12.83 -12.99
CA HIS A 73 -0.07 13.54 -13.60
C HIS A 73 -0.54 14.67 -12.68
N PRO A 74 -0.81 15.89 -13.17
CA PRO A 74 -1.17 17.05 -12.35
C PRO A 74 -2.43 16.86 -11.50
N ALA A 75 -3.38 16.04 -11.93
CA ALA A 75 -4.58 15.72 -11.16
C ALA A 75 -4.34 14.71 -10.01
N GLY A 76 -3.14 14.10 -9.94
CA GLY A 76 -2.61 13.34 -8.82
C GLY A 76 -3.57 12.34 -8.17
N GLU A 77 -3.58 12.32 -6.85
CA GLU A 77 -4.39 11.40 -6.04
C GLU A 77 -5.89 11.60 -6.23
N CYS A 78 -6.33 12.83 -6.50
CA CYS A 78 -7.74 13.13 -6.75
C CYS A 78 -8.29 12.42 -7.99
N ALA A 79 -7.48 12.30 -9.05
CA ALA A 79 -7.89 11.55 -10.25
C ALA A 79 -7.98 10.06 -9.96
N THR A 80 -7.05 9.52 -9.16
CA THR A 80 -7.07 8.11 -8.75
C THR A 80 -8.30 7.81 -7.89
N ALA A 81 -8.66 8.71 -6.97
CA ALA A 81 -9.84 8.55 -6.13
C ALA A 81 -11.13 8.51 -6.96
N ARG A 82 -11.29 9.43 -7.92
CA ARG A 82 -12.44 9.41 -8.85
C ARG A 82 -12.52 8.12 -9.67
N ALA A 83 -11.39 7.64 -10.15
CA ALA A 83 -11.36 6.37 -10.89
C ALA A 83 -11.74 5.16 -10.01
N CYS A 84 -11.34 5.16 -8.73
CA CYS A 84 -11.76 4.14 -7.78
C CYS A 84 -13.26 4.22 -7.47
N GLU A 85 -13.79 5.43 -7.32
CA GLU A 85 -15.23 5.66 -7.11
C GLU A 85 -16.05 5.14 -8.30
N GLU A 86 -15.66 5.51 -9.52
CA GLU A 86 -16.31 5.04 -10.76
C GLU A 86 -16.25 3.52 -10.91
N ALA A 87 -15.13 2.91 -10.53
CA ALA A 87 -14.97 1.45 -10.54
C ALA A 87 -15.65 0.74 -9.36
N GLY A 88 -16.23 1.46 -8.41
CA GLY A 88 -16.83 0.89 -7.20
C GLY A 88 -15.83 0.17 -6.31
N THR A 89 -14.58 0.61 -6.29
CA THR A 89 -13.51 -0.01 -5.50
C THR A 89 -12.89 0.94 -4.48
N LEU A 90 -11.81 0.53 -3.84
CA LEU A 90 -11.18 1.24 -2.73
C LEU A 90 -9.83 1.81 -3.15
N MET A 91 -9.50 3.00 -2.62
CA MET A 91 -8.18 3.61 -2.73
C MET A 91 -7.45 3.63 -1.40
N GLY A 92 -6.23 3.10 -1.35
CA GLY A 92 -5.26 3.42 -0.32
C GLY A 92 -4.61 4.79 -0.60
N VAL A 93 -4.78 5.74 0.31
CA VAL A 93 -4.17 7.07 0.20
C VAL A 93 -2.92 7.14 1.06
N SER A 94 -1.81 7.53 0.45
CA SER A 94 -0.52 7.61 1.15
C SER A 94 -0.43 8.85 2.05
N GLN A 95 0.25 8.72 3.19
CA GLN A 95 0.67 9.87 3.99
C GLN A 95 1.54 10.85 3.17
N HIS A 96 2.29 10.33 2.20
CA HIS A 96 3.12 11.10 1.26
C HIS A 96 2.35 11.54 0.00
N ALA A 97 1.04 11.72 0.10
CA ALA A 97 0.23 12.23 -1.01
C ALA A 97 0.53 13.71 -1.28
N THR A 98 0.41 14.11 -2.53
CA THR A 98 0.60 15.48 -3.01
C THR A 98 -0.67 16.33 -2.97
N PHE A 99 -1.82 15.72 -2.76
CA PHE A 99 -3.05 16.36 -2.31
C PHE A 99 -3.30 16.00 -0.84
N SER A 100 -3.93 16.92 -0.10
CA SER A 100 -4.32 16.64 1.27
C SER A 100 -5.32 15.48 1.32
N LEU A 101 -5.35 14.77 2.43
CA LEU A 101 -6.30 13.68 2.61
C LEU A 101 -7.76 14.18 2.55
N GLU A 102 -7.99 15.45 2.91
CA GLU A 102 -9.28 16.13 2.79
C GLU A 102 -9.64 16.43 1.33
N ASP A 103 -8.68 16.94 0.52
CA ASP A 103 -8.90 17.21 -0.91
C ASP A 103 -9.21 15.92 -1.66
N VAL A 104 -8.51 14.82 -1.33
CA VAL A 104 -8.77 13.50 -1.94
C VAL A 104 -10.17 13.00 -1.56
N ALA A 105 -10.59 13.22 -0.30
CA ALA A 105 -11.92 12.85 0.15
C ALA A 105 -13.01 13.69 -0.54
N ALA A 106 -12.80 14.99 -0.68
CA ALA A 106 -13.73 15.89 -1.35
C ALA A 106 -13.84 15.62 -2.86
N ALA A 107 -12.72 15.19 -3.50
CA ALA A 107 -12.70 14.91 -4.94
C ALA A 107 -13.50 13.67 -5.35
N ALA A 108 -13.73 12.72 -4.43
CA ALA A 108 -14.47 11.48 -4.63
C ALA A 108 -15.18 11.08 -3.32
N PRO A 109 -16.29 11.74 -2.97
CA PRO A 109 -16.93 11.57 -1.66
C PRO A 109 -17.42 10.15 -1.39
N ASP A 110 -17.88 9.42 -2.40
CA ASP A 110 -18.41 8.07 -2.29
C ASP A 110 -17.36 6.97 -2.43
N CYS A 111 -16.11 7.33 -2.79
CA CYS A 111 -15.01 6.39 -2.87
C CYS A 111 -14.70 5.79 -1.49
N ALA A 112 -14.62 4.48 -1.38
CA ALA A 112 -14.05 3.83 -0.20
C ALA A 112 -12.55 4.16 -0.11
N ARG A 113 -12.09 4.63 1.07
CA ARG A 113 -10.70 5.07 1.26
C ARG A 113 -10.10 4.51 2.53
N TRP A 114 -8.84 4.05 2.45
CA TRP A 114 -7.98 3.76 3.58
C TRP A 114 -6.82 4.74 3.61
N PHE A 115 -6.37 5.10 4.79
CA PHE A 115 -5.22 5.99 4.96
C PHE A 115 -3.97 5.19 5.32
N GLN A 116 -2.90 5.34 4.56
CA GLN A 116 -1.62 4.73 4.91
C GLN A 116 -0.82 5.68 5.80
N LEU A 117 -0.34 5.12 6.92
CA LEU A 117 0.34 5.82 7.99
C LEU A 117 1.74 5.24 8.21
N TYR A 118 2.71 6.12 8.41
CA TYR A 118 3.97 5.84 9.10
C TYR A 118 3.93 6.47 10.48
N ILE A 119 4.56 5.83 11.45
CA ILE A 119 4.75 6.43 12.77
C ILE A 119 5.93 7.39 12.70
N LEU A 120 5.67 8.67 12.94
CA LEU A 120 6.69 9.71 12.94
C LEU A 120 7.33 9.81 14.33
N LYS A 121 8.59 10.32 14.39
CA LYS A 121 9.21 10.72 15.67
C LYS A 121 8.34 11.73 16.43
N ASP A 122 7.72 12.63 15.66
CA ASP A 122 6.67 13.51 16.18
C ASP A 122 5.36 12.72 16.31
N ARG A 123 5.17 12.14 17.50
CA ARG A 123 3.97 11.38 17.86
C ARG A 123 2.71 12.25 17.90
N VAL A 124 2.87 13.55 18.20
CA VAL A 124 1.73 14.50 18.20
C VAL A 124 1.24 14.71 16.79
N LEU A 125 2.15 14.93 15.83
CA LEU A 125 1.79 15.05 14.43
C LEU A 125 1.19 13.75 13.88
N THR A 126 1.75 12.59 14.22
CA THR A 126 1.18 11.29 13.86
C THR A 126 -0.29 11.20 14.31
N ALA A 127 -0.57 11.56 15.56
CA ALA A 127 -1.93 11.55 16.09
C ALA A 127 -2.85 12.58 15.41
N GLN A 128 -2.33 13.76 15.07
CA GLN A 128 -3.10 14.78 14.35
C GLN A 128 -3.50 14.31 12.95
N ILE A 129 -2.55 13.74 12.18
CA ILE A 129 -2.81 13.21 10.85
C ILE A 129 -3.83 12.07 10.91
N LEU A 130 -3.70 11.18 11.88
CA LEU A 130 -4.62 10.06 12.06
C LEU A 130 -6.05 10.54 12.37
N ARG A 131 -6.22 11.52 13.27
CA ARG A 131 -7.54 12.11 13.57
C ARG A 131 -8.12 12.88 12.37
N ARG A 132 -7.28 13.50 11.54
CA ARG A 132 -7.73 14.14 10.29
C ARG A 132 -8.28 13.10 9.33
N SER A 133 -7.61 11.96 9.17
CA SER A 133 -8.08 10.90 8.28
C SER A 133 -9.44 10.34 8.73
N GLU A 134 -9.64 10.13 10.03
CA GLU A 134 -10.92 9.70 10.58
C GLU A 134 -12.04 10.73 10.32
N ARG A 135 -11.78 12.01 10.59
CA ARG A 135 -12.72 13.10 10.31
C ARG A 135 -13.06 13.27 8.84
N ALA A 136 -12.11 12.99 7.95
CA ALA A 136 -12.32 13.04 6.49
C ALA A 136 -13.03 11.79 5.93
N GLY A 137 -13.50 10.87 6.80
CA GLY A 137 -14.32 9.72 6.41
C GLY A 137 -13.53 8.54 5.83
N TYR A 138 -12.25 8.43 6.14
CA TYR A 138 -11.48 7.21 5.84
C TYR A 138 -12.01 6.04 6.69
N SER A 139 -12.04 4.84 6.13
CA SER A 139 -12.67 3.68 6.76
C SER A 139 -11.69 2.70 7.41
N ALA A 140 -10.39 2.87 7.23
CA ALA A 140 -9.34 2.12 7.91
C ALA A 140 -7.98 2.81 7.77
N VAL A 141 -7.02 2.36 8.58
CA VAL A 141 -5.62 2.80 8.59
C VAL A 141 -4.71 1.64 8.20
N CYS A 142 -3.81 1.86 7.24
CA CYS A 142 -2.75 0.93 6.86
C CYS A 142 -1.43 1.38 7.51
N LEU A 143 -1.12 0.86 8.69
CA LEU A 143 0.18 1.08 9.34
C LEU A 143 1.27 0.36 8.54
N THR A 144 2.19 1.11 7.97
CA THR A 144 3.30 0.58 7.17
C THR A 144 4.52 0.37 8.06
N VAL A 145 5.02 -0.86 8.12
CA VAL A 145 6.09 -1.28 9.03
C VAL A 145 7.39 -1.71 8.33
N ASP A 146 7.38 -1.80 7.00
CA ASP A 146 8.49 -2.28 6.18
C ASP A 146 9.43 -1.17 5.66
N SER A 147 9.25 0.07 6.10
CA SER A 147 9.97 1.23 5.56
C SER A 147 10.34 2.24 6.64
N VAL A 148 10.92 1.77 7.74
CA VAL A 148 11.54 2.64 8.76
C VAL A 148 12.71 3.41 8.14
N ARG A 149 13.43 2.77 7.22
CA ARG A 149 14.39 3.39 6.31
C ARG A 149 13.99 3.10 4.87
N PHE A 150 14.19 4.07 3.99
CA PHE A 150 13.98 3.81 2.56
C PHE A 150 15.08 2.89 2.04
N GLY A 151 14.68 1.94 1.20
CA GLY A 151 15.63 1.09 0.50
C GLY A 151 16.54 1.88 -0.44
N SER A 152 17.73 1.39 -0.63
CA SER A 152 18.77 1.97 -1.46
C SER A 152 18.37 1.90 -2.94
N ARG A 153 17.91 3.00 -3.52
CA ARG A 153 17.47 3.04 -4.91
C ARG A 153 18.53 3.66 -5.79
N GLU A 154 19.40 2.83 -6.33
CA GLU A 154 20.52 3.28 -7.17
C GLU A 154 20.07 4.04 -8.42
N ALA A 155 18.88 3.76 -8.95
CA ALA A 155 18.34 4.51 -10.07
C ALA A 155 18.11 5.98 -9.73
N ASP A 156 17.71 6.30 -8.50
CA ASP A 156 17.53 7.66 -8.03
C ASP A 156 18.91 8.38 -8.00
N TRP A 157 19.95 7.70 -7.50
CA TRP A 157 21.31 8.25 -7.47
C TRP A 157 21.87 8.49 -8.87
N ARG A 158 21.75 7.49 -9.77
CA ARG A 158 22.22 7.61 -11.15
C ARG A 158 21.54 8.75 -11.91
N ASN A 159 20.32 9.11 -11.54
CA ASN A 159 19.55 10.18 -12.16
C ASN A 159 19.59 11.50 -11.38
N ASN A 160 20.38 11.60 -10.29
CA ASN A 160 20.41 12.76 -9.39
C ASN A 160 19.00 13.17 -8.90
N PHE A 161 18.14 12.17 -8.67
CA PHE A 161 16.79 12.40 -8.16
C PHE A 161 16.83 12.52 -6.63
N ASN A 162 17.15 13.72 -6.15
CA ASN A 162 17.45 14.02 -4.74
C ASN A 162 16.27 14.68 -4.01
N GLY A 163 15.05 14.61 -4.55
CA GLY A 163 13.89 15.20 -3.90
C GLY A 163 12.73 15.48 -4.84
N LEU A 164 11.71 16.12 -4.32
CA LEU A 164 10.55 16.49 -5.10
C LEU A 164 10.85 17.68 -6.00
N PRO A 165 10.40 17.70 -7.27
CA PRO A 165 10.50 18.85 -8.14
C PRO A 165 9.84 20.09 -7.54
N ALA A 166 10.30 21.28 -7.98
CA ALA A 166 9.72 22.54 -7.54
C ALA A 166 8.19 22.58 -7.75
N GLY A 167 7.46 23.05 -6.75
CA GLY A 167 6.00 23.12 -6.78
C GLY A 167 5.27 21.81 -6.41
N VAL A 168 5.98 20.72 -6.17
CA VAL A 168 5.41 19.48 -5.63
C VAL A 168 5.72 19.37 -4.14
N THR A 169 4.69 19.33 -3.31
CA THR A 169 4.80 19.23 -1.85
C THR A 169 4.01 18.04 -1.33
N LEU A 170 4.35 17.56 -0.14
CA LEU A 170 3.58 16.54 0.58
C LEU A 170 2.52 17.22 1.44
N ALA A 171 1.27 17.18 0.98
CA ALA A 171 0.19 18.02 1.49
C ALA A 171 -0.32 17.63 2.89
N ASN A 172 0.03 16.45 3.39
CA ASN A 172 -0.41 16.01 4.71
C ASN A 172 0.48 16.47 5.86
N TYR A 173 1.64 17.05 5.54
CA TYR A 173 2.58 17.59 6.51
C TYR A 173 2.43 19.10 6.68
N PRO A 174 2.73 19.65 7.86
CA PRO A 174 2.74 21.09 8.07
C PRO A 174 3.70 21.79 7.11
N THR A 175 3.29 22.96 6.61
CA THR A 175 4.12 23.82 5.76
C THR A 175 5.03 24.75 6.59
N GLN A 176 4.78 24.86 7.89
CA GLN A 176 5.51 25.71 8.84
C GLN A 176 6.57 24.89 9.60
N ASP A 177 7.54 25.57 10.20
CA ASP A 177 8.55 25.02 11.12
C ASP A 177 9.58 24.07 10.49
N GLY A 178 9.96 24.24 9.23
CA GLY A 178 11.03 23.46 8.59
C GLY A 178 10.66 21.97 8.40
N TYR A 179 9.38 21.62 8.56
CA TYR A 179 8.95 20.23 8.43
C TYR A 179 9.10 19.71 7.00
N ASN A 180 8.84 20.57 6.00
CA ASN A 180 9.09 20.25 4.60
C ASN A 180 10.57 20.00 4.30
N ASP A 181 11.48 20.66 5.03
CA ASP A 181 12.92 20.43 4.90
C ASP A 181 13.31 19.07 5.50
N ARG A 182 12.75 18.67 6.64
CA ARG A 182 12.94 17.33 7.22
C ARG A 182 12.39 16.22 6.30
N VAL A 183 11.27 16.47 5.64
CA VAL A 183 10.72 15.56 4.63
C VAL A 183 11.62 15.49 3.40
N LYS A 184 12.21 16.61 3.00
CA LYS A 184 13.22 16.70 1.94
C LYS A 184 14.48 15.90 2.32
N ASP A 185 14.98 16.11 3.53
CA ASP A 185 16.12 15.36 4.09
C ASP A 185 15.81 13.84 4.16
N ALA A 186 14.57 13.45 4.50
CA ALA A 186 14.18 12.05 4.48
C ALA A 186 14.17 11.45 3.06
N TRP A 187 13.89 12.27 2.05
CA TRP A 187 13.99 11.86 0.65
C TRP A 187 15.45 11.61 0.23
N ASP A 188 16.40 12.34 0.82
CA ASP A 188 17.85 12.16 0.69
C ASP A 188 18.37 10.98 1.56
N GLN A 189 17.51 10.02 1.91
CA GLN A 189 17.81 8.81 2.71
C GLN A 189 18.04 9.04 4.21
N ASN A 190 17.80 10.22 4.72
CA ASN A 190 17.83 10.51 6.16
C ASN A 190 16.45 10.28 6.80
N THR A 191 15.85 9.12 6.52
CA THR A 191 14.52 8.76 7.04
C THR A 191 14.48 8.71 8.55
N GLU A 192 15.61 8.46 9.20
CA GLU A 192 15.78 8.53 10.64
C GLU A 192 15.46 9.89 11.24
N LYS A 193 15.40 10.95 10.45
CA LYS A 193 14.97 12.29 10.90
C LYS A 193 13.45 12.40 11.00
N LEU A 194 12.71 11.57 10.29
CA LEU A 194 11.27 11.66 10.14
C LEU A 194 10.54 10.52 10.86
N PHE A 195 10.93 9.27 10.60
CA PHE A 195 10.26 8.09 11.11
C PHE A 195 10.78 7.68 12.50
N ASP A 196 9.91 7.09 13.31
CA ASP A 196 10.30 6.55 14.61
C ASP A 196 10.83 5.12 14.46
N GLU A 197 12.16 5.00 14.48
CA GLU A 197 12.86 3.71 14.39
C GLU A 197 12.64 2.80 15.62
N ARG A 198 12.06 3.34 16.71
CA ARG A 198 11.77 2.60 17.95
C ARG A 198 10.36 2.02 17.97
N ALA A 199 9.59 2.24 16.88
CA ALA A 199 8.24 1.70 16.79
C ALA A 199 8.23 0.17 16.90
N THR A 200 7.30 -0.36 17.70
CA THR A 200 7.11 -1.78 18.00
C THR A 200 5.64 -2.18 17.83
N TRP A 201 5.34 -3.44 18.05
CA TRP A 201 3.96 -3.95 18.02
C TRP A 201 3.06 -3.29 19.08
N GLU A 202 3.63 -2.79 20.18
CA GLU A 202 2.89 -2.06 21.24
C GLU A 202 2.28 -0.76 20.72
N ASP A 203 2.85 -0.16 19.68
CA ASP A 203 2.32 1.06 19.07
C ASP A 203 0.95 0.88 18.41
N ILE A 204 0.55 -0.35 18.10
CA ILE A 204 -0.80 -0.64 17.62
C ILE A 204 -1.82 -0.28 18.72
N ALA A 205 -1.55 -0.62 19.97
CA ALA A 205 -2.41 -0.25 21.10
C ALA A 205 -2.47 1.27 21.29
N TRP A 206 -1.33 1.96 21.15
CA TRP A 206 -1.28 3.41 21.18
C TRP A 206 -2.12 4.04 20.04
N LEU A 207 -2.00 3.58 18.81
CA LEU A 207 -2.80 4.07 17.69
C LEU A 207 -4.31 3.82 17.93
N LYS A 208 -4.68 2.65 18.45
CA LYS A 208 -6.08 2.33 18.80
C LYS A 208 -6.63 3.22 19.91
N SER A 209 -5.80 3.82 20.76
CA SER A 209 -6.23 4.82 21.74
C SER A 209 -6.55 6.18 21.12
N ILE A 210 -6.13 6.42 19.87
CA ILE A 210 -6.28 7.70 19.16
C ILE A 210 -7.47 7.69 18.20
N THR A 211 -7.76 6.53 17.57
CA THR A 211 -8.79 6.37 16.55
C THR A 211 -9.66 5.15 16.78
N SER A 212 -10.91 5.22 16.33
CA SER A 212 -11.82 4.07 16.26
C SER A 212 -11.68 3.26 14.97
N LEU A 213 -10.89 3.74 14.00
CA LEU A 213 -10.71 3.06 12.72
C LEU A 213 -10.01 1.71 12.87
N PRO A 214 -10.38 0.69 12.08
CA PRO A 214 -9.61 -0.54 11.96
C PRO A 214 -8.17 -0.24 11.54
N ILE A 215 -7.19 -0.86 12.21
CA ILE A 215 -5.76 -0.72 11.88
C ILE A 215 -5.27 -2.00 11.24
N LEU A 216 -4.84 -1.91 9.98
CA LEU A 216 -4.16 -2.98 9.27
C LEU A 216 -2.65 -2.77 9.34
N VAL A 217 -1.90 -3.85 9.41
CA VAL A 217 -0.43 -3.80 9.31
C VAL A 217 0.00 -4.17 7.92
N LYS A 218 0.75 -3.28 7.26
CA LYS A 218 1.27 -3.44 5.90
C LYS A 218 2.79 -3.60 5.91
N GLY A 219 3.31 -4.57 5.15
CA GLY A 219 4.75 -4.82 5.04
C GLY A 219 5.18 -6.12 5.71
N VAL A 220 4.23 -7.00 5.98
CA VAL A 220 4.50 -8.30 6.63
C VAL A 220 4.81 -9.35 5.57
N LEU A 221 5.91 -10.09 5.75
CA LEU A 221 6.31 -11.23 4.93
C LEU A 221 6.44 -12.51 5.75
N SER A 222 6.78 -12.42 7.05
CA SER A 222 6.94 -13.59 7.90
C SER A 222 5.63 -14.02 8.57
N PRO A 223 5.40 -15.34 8.74
CA PRO A 223 4.29 -15.84 9.53
C PRO A 223 4.31 -15.37 10.98
N GLU A 224 5.48 -15.24 11.57
CA GLU A 224 5.71 -14.82 12.94
C GLU A 224 5.23 -13.38 13.15
N ASP A 225 5.63 -12.46 12.27
CA ASP A 225 5.19 -11.06 12.34
C ASP A 225 3.68 -10.92 12.11
N ALA A 226 3.10 -11.74 11.25
CA ALA A 226 1.65 -11.76 11.05
C ALA A 226 0.91 -12.18 12.33
N VAL A 227 1.44 -13.18 13.04
CA VAL A 227 0.90 -13.60 14.35
C VAL A 227 1.02 -12.48 15.38
N LEU A 228 2.20 -11.86 15.48
CA LEU A 228 2.44 -10.75 16.41
C LEU A 228 1.53 -9.55 16.11
N ALA A 229 1.35 -9.19 14.84
CA ALA A 229 0.44 -8.12 14.44
C ALA A 229 -1.00 -8.38 14.91
N VAL A 230 -1.52 -9.61 14.71
CA VAL A 230 -2.86 -9.99 15.15
C VAL A 230 -2.96 -9.99 16.67
N GLN A 231 -1.97 -10.52 17.37
CA GLN A 231 -1.92 -10.53 18.84
C GLN A 231 -1.86 -9.11 19.44
N ALA A 232 -1.17 -8.19 18.76
CA ALA A 232 -1.16 -6.77 19.12
C ALA A 232 -2.49 -6.05 18.82
N GLY A 233 -3.44 -6.73 18.19
CA GLY A 233 -4.79 -6.24 17.91
C GLY A 233 -4.97 -5.60 16.55
N ALA A 234 -4.13 -5.92 15.56
CA ALA A 234 -4.36 -5.51 14.19
C ALA A 234 -5.68 -6.09 13.67
N SER A 235 -6.43 -5.28 12.93
CA SER A 235 -7.71 -5.65 12.32
C SER A 235 -7.54 -6.33 10.95
N GLY A 236 -6.32 -6.41 10.44
CA GLY A 236 -5.98 -7.07 9.17
C GLY A 236 -4.49 -7.02 8.88
N VAL A 237 -4.04 -7.84 7.94
CA VAL A 237 -2.63 -7.94 7.52
C VAL A 237 -2.54 -7.75 6.01
N ILE A 238 -1.63 -6.90 5.56
CA ILE A 238 -1.29 -6.73 4.15
C ILE A 238 0.09 -7.32 3.90
N VAL A 239 0.13 -8.49 3.26
CA VAL A 239 1.36 -9.15 2.84
C VAL A 239 2.00 -8.33 1.73
N SER A 240 3.17 -7.80 2.00
CA SER A 240 3.82 -6.79 1.16
C SER A 240 5.32 -6.77 1.39
N ASN A 241 6.10 -6.53 0.34
CA ASN A 241 7.51 -6.14 0.41
C ASN A 241 7.73 -4.75 -0.19
N HIS A 242 6.70 -3.88 -0.09
CA HIS A 242 6.73 -2.51 -0.62
C HIS A 242 6.99 -2.42 -2.13
N GLY A 243 6.61 -3.44 -2.89
CA GLY A 243 6.88 -3.49 -4.33
C GLY A 243 8.35 -3.71 -4.68
N GLY A 244 9.14 -4.35 -3.81
CA GLY A 244 10.58 -4.52 -3.96
C GLY A 244 11.37 -3.25 -3.71
N ARG A 245 10.85 -2.34 -2.84
CA ARG A 245 11.44 -1.03 -2.57
C ARG A 245 11.91 -0.86 -1.12
N ALA A 246 11.79 -1.90 -0.28
CA ALA A 246 12.23 -1.91 1.12
C ALA A 246 13.58 -2.63 1.27
N LEU A 247 13.60 -3.94 1.14
CA LEU A 247 14.79 -4.78 1.27
C LEU A 247 14.91 -5.70 0.05
N ASP A 248 16.01 -5.62 -0.67
CA ASP A 248 16.28 -6.54 -1.78
C ASP A 248 16.68 -7.94 -1.25
N GLY A 249 16.50 -8.97 -2.06
CA GLY A 249 16.71 -10.35 -1.63
C GLY A 249 15.61 -10.92 -0.73
N SER A 250 14.52 -10.15 -0.48
CA SER A 250 13.36 -10.67 0.25
C SER A 250 12.49 -11.60 -0.61
N LEU A 251 11.67 -12.43 0.05
CA LEU A 251 10.66 -13.24 -0.63
C LEU A 251 9.67 -12.35 -1.40
N SER A 252 9.16 -12.86 -2.51
CA SER A 252 8.00 -12.24 -3.14
C SER A 252 6.77 -12.35 -2.23
N SER A 253 5.90 -11.35 -2.30
CA SER A 253 4.71 -11.31 -1.45
C SER A 253 3.78 -12.51 -1.67
N ILE A 254 3.68 -13.01 -2.92
CA ILE A 254 2.83 -14.17 -3.23
C ILE A 254 3.38 -15.47 -2.63
N GLU A 255 4.70 -15.63 -2.49
CA GLU A 255 5.30 -16.80 -1.85
C GLU A 255 5.16 -16.74 -0.33
N SER A 256 5.20 -15.54 0.25
CA SER A 256 4.94 -15.32 1.68
C SER A 256 3.46 -15.50 2.05
N LEU A 257 2.53 -15.37 1.09
CA LEU A 257 1.10 -15.35 1.38
C LEU A 257 0.61 -16.63 2.06
N ARG A 258 0.89 -17.80 1.50
CA ARG A 258 0.39 -19.09 2.03
C ARG A 258 0.87 -19.38 3.45
N PRO A 259 2.16 -19.23 3.80
CA PRO A 259 2.62 -19.37 5.17
C PRO A 259 1.94 -18.38 6.14
N VAL A 260 1.81 -17.12 5.75
CA VAL A 260 1.13 -16.07 6.56
C VAL A 260 -0.35 -16.43 6.78
N VAL A 261 -1.08 -16.80 5.73
CA VAL A 261 -2.49 -17.22 5.86
C VAL A 261 -2.61 -18.38 6.82
N LYS A 262 -1.77 -19.42 6.68
CA LYS A 262 -1.78 -20.59 7.56
C LYS A 262 -1.55 -20.19 9.02
N ALA A 263 -0.56 -19.35 9.28
CA ALA A 263 -0.22 -18.92 10.63
C ALA A 263 -1.36 -18.08 11.25
N VAL A 264 -1.89 -17.10 10.54
CA VAL A 264 -3.01 -16.28 11.04
C VAL A 264 -4.25 -17.14 11.30
N ARG A 265 -4.61 -18.04 10.37
CA ARG A 265 -5.79 -18.92 10.53
C ARG A 265 -5.66 -19.94 11.68
N SER A 266 -4.45 -20.21 12.16
CA SER A 266 -4.24 -21.08 13.33
C SER A 266 -4.53 -20.38 14.67
N LEU A 267 -4.65 -19.05 14.69
CA LEU A 267 -4.99 -18.30 15.88
C LEU A 267 -6.50 -18.37 16.17
N PRO A 268 -6.93 -18.42 17.44
CA PRO A 268 -8.35 -18.37 17.79
C PRO A 268 -9.09 -17.14 17.21
N ALA A 269 -8.44 -15.98 17.24
CA ALA A 269 -8.97 -14.73 16.66
C ALA A 269 -8.68 -14.59 15.15
N GLY A 270 -7.95 -15.53 14.56
CA GLY A 270 -7.44 -15.42 13.20
C GLY A 270 -8.43 -15.78 12.09
N ALA A 271 -9.52 -16.49 12.43
CA ALA A 271 -10.48 -16.97 11.45
C ALA A 271 -11.06 -15.85 10.59
N ASP A 272 -11.40 -14.73 11.21
CA ASP A 272 -12.05 -13.58 10.57
C ASP A 272 -11.11 -12.44 10.22
N ILE A 273 -9.81 -12.54 10.53
CA ILE A 273 -8.83 -11.50 10.19
C ILE A 273 -8.63 -11.45 8.67
N PRO A 274 -8.98 -10.36 7.99
CA PRO A 274 -8.76 -10.24 6.56
C PRO A 274 -7.27 -10.13 6.25
N ILE A 275 -6.85 -10.89 5.23
CA ILE A 275 -5.49 -10.86 4.71
C ILE A 275 -5.53 -10.32 3.29
N PHE A 276 -4.67 -9.38 3.02
CA PHE A 276 -4.53 -8.70 1.75
C PHE A 276 -3.13 -8.95 1.19
N LEU A 277 -2.95 -8.68 -0.09
CA LEU A 277 -1.65 -8.82 -0.74
C LEU A 277 -1.43 -7.69 -1.72
N ASP A 278 -0.25 -7.09 -1.69
CA ASP A 278 0.25 -6.25 -2.78
C ASP A 278 1.58 -6.78 -3.33
N SER A 279 2.18 -6.04 -4.22
CA SER A 279 3.44 -6.35 -4.91
C SER A 279 3.31 -7.44 -5.98
N GLY A 280 3.62 -7.08 -7.20
CA GLY A 280 3.78 -8.02 -8.30
C GLY A 280 2.55 -8.35 -9.15
N VAL A 281 1.35 -8.06 -8.71
CA VAL A 281 0.09 -8.34 -9.43
C VAL A 281 0.02 -7.56 -10.75
N ARG A 282 -0.33 -8.25 -11.85
CA ARG A 282 -0.37 -7.66 -13.20
C ARG A 282 -1.60 -8.08 -14.02
N ARG A 283 -2.19 -9.23 -13.72
CA ARG A 283 -3.30 -9.82 -14.48
C ARG A 283 -4.38 -10.38 -13.56
N GLY A 284 -5.59 -10.56 -14.08
CA GLY A 284 -6.68 -11.20 -13.33
C GLY A 284 -6.33 -12.60 -12.84
N THR A 285 -5.52 -13.35 -13.59
CA THR A 285 -5.01 -14.66 -13.14
C THR A 285 -4.11 -14.57 -11.91
N ASP A 286 -3.38 -13.47 -11.72
CA ASP A 286 -2.58 -13.26 -10.50
C ASP A 286 -3.52 -13.01 -9.30
N VAL A 287 -4.59 -12.25 -9.52
CA VAL A 287 -5.65 -12.04 -8.52
C VAL A 287 -6.27 -13.37 -8.12
N LEU A 288 -6.66 -14.20 -9.09
CA LEU A 288 -7.26 -15.51 -8.85
C LEU A 288 -6.31 -16.43 -8.06
N LYS A 289 -5.01 -16.45 -8.40
CA LYS A 289 -4.00 -17.23 -7.66
C LYS A 289 -3.91 -16.81 -6.20
N ALA A 290 -3.90 -15.52 -5.95
CA ALA A 290 -3.79 -14.99 -4.60
C ALA A 290 -5.09 -15.23 -3.78
N LEU A 291 -6.29 -15.08 -4.39
CA LEU A 291 -7.56 -15.45 -3.76
C LEU A 291 -7.60 -16.96 -3.41
N ALA A 292 -7.13 -17.82 -4.32
CA ALA A 292 -7.06 -19.27 -4.09
C ALA A 292 -6.08 -19.64 -2.95
N LEU A 293 -5.13 -18.80 -2.62
CA LEU A 293 -4.21 -18.98 -1.48
C LEU A 293 -4.77 -18.43 -0.15
N GLY A 294 -5.99 -17.89 -0.15
CA GLY A 294 -6.73 -17.54 1.08
C GLY A 294 -6.71 -16.07 1.48
N MET A 295 -6.30 -15.16 0.59
CA MET A 295 -6.49 -13.74 0.83
C MET A 295 -7.91 -13.27 0.53
N LEU A 296 -8.29 -12.10 1.05
CA LEU A 296 -9.58 -11.49 0.78
C LEU A 296 -9.56 -10.59 -0.47
N CYS A 297 -8.50 -9.81 -0.65
CA CYS A 297 -8.44 -8.82 -1.72
C CYS A 297 -7.00 -8.53 -2.15
N VAL A 298 -6.80 -8.30 -3.45
CA VAL A 298 -5.52 -7.86 -4.03
C VAL A 298 -5.44 -6.35 -4.03
N VAL A 299 -4.27 -5.85 -3.68
CA VAL A 299 -3.96 -4.45 -3.75
C VAL A 299 -3.11 -4.19 -5.00
N ALA A 300 -3.69 -3.57 -6.02
CA ALA A 300 -2.97 -3.23 -7.22
C ALA A 300 -2.02 -2.06 -6.96
N ASN A 301 -0.77 -2.22 -7.32
CA ASN A 301 0.23 -1.16 -7.28
C ASN A 301 0.53 -0.65 -8.70
N ARG A 302 1.29 0.43 -8.81
CA ARG A 302 1.68 1.05 -10.08
C ARG A 302 2.29 0.01 -11.04
N ASP A 303 1.76 -0.08 -12.25
CA ASP A 303 2.42 -0.80 -13.33
C ASP A 303 3.46 0.11 -14.00
N ARG A 304 4.57 -0.47 -14.48
CA ARG A 304 5.58 0.22 -15.32
C ARG A 304 4.96 0.97 -16.52
N ASN A 305 3.73 0.68 -16.89
CA ASN A 305 3.00 1.32 -17.99
C ASN A 305 1.95 2.34 -17.54
N GLY A 306 1.81 2.61 -16.24
CA GLY A 306 0.83 3.58 -15.73
C GLY A 306 -0.64 3.20 -15.99
N ARG A 307 -0.91 1.94 -16.35
CA ARG A 307 -2.26 1.45 -16.59
C ARG A 307 -2.66 0.49 -15.47
N VAL A 308 -3.63 0.87 -14.69
CA VAL A 308 -4.50 -0.10 -14.01
C VAL A 308 -5.35 -0.69 -15.13
N ARG A 309 -4.94 -1.83 -15.68
CA ARG A 309 -5.85 -2.57 -16.55
C ARG A 309 -6.90 -3.21 -15.64
N GLY A 310 -8.06 -2.58 -15.58
CA GLY A 310 -9.26 -3.22 -15.09
C GLY A 310 -9.45 -4.53 -15.84
N ALA A 311 -9.99 -5.51 -15.15
CA ALA A 311 -10.39 -6.78 -15.72
C ALA A 311 -11.45 -6.51 -16.80
N GLN A 312 -11.02 -6.40 -18.06
CA GLN A 312 -11.86 -6.64 -19.19
C GLN A 312 -11.42 -7.99 -19.77
N GLY A 313 -12.29 -8.98 -19.69
CA GLY A 313 -12.16 -10.34 -20.24
C GLY A 313 -11.81 -11.37 -19.20
#